data_d7490617c2d819f212446aff0cee1252
#
_entry.id   d7490617c2d819f212446aff0cee1252
#
_cell.length_a   1.000
_cell.length_b   1.000
_cell.length_c   1.000
_cell.angle_alpha   90.00
_cell.angle_beta   90.00
_cell.angle_gamma   90.00
#
_symmetry.space_group_name_H-M   'P 1'
#
loop_
_entity.id
_entity.type
_entity.pdbx_description
1 polymer ?
#
loop_
_entity_poly.entity_id
_entity_poly.type
_entity_poly.pdbx_seq_one_letter_code
_entity_poly.pdbx_strand_id
1 'polypeptide(L)'
;MTPDLMEAGSRAREALIERQARQEAAGGRVAARAQLLRLQEPDFTQGVALYLDDITVSFDGFKALNALTLTIMVGELRCIIGPNGAGKTTMMDVITGKTRPDAGKAFFGSTIDLLRLRENDIVQAGIGRKFQKPTVFEYLTVFQNLE
;
A
#
# COMPACT_ATOMS: atom_id res chain seq x y z
N MET A 1 46.10 30.39 6.40
CA MET A 1 44.90 29.76 5.82
C MET A 1 45.14 28.25 5.91
N THR A 2 44.47 27.62 6.86
CA THR A 2 44.77 26.24 7.27
C THR A 2 44.22 25.23 6.26
N PRO A 3 44.97 24.15 5.90
CA PRO A 3 44.54 23.12 4.95
C PRO A 3 43.22 22.44 5.31
N ASP A 4 42.89 22.41 6.59
CA ASP A 4 41.72 21.75 7.17
C ASP A 4 40.36 22.34 6.72
N LEU A 5 40.31 23.66 6.48
CA LEU A 5 39.09 24.35 5.99
C LEU A 5 38.75 24.05 4.52
N MET A 6 39.75 23.76 3.69
CA MET A 6 39.54 23.38 2.28
C MET A 6 39.07 21.94 2.16
N GLU A 7 39.58 21.01 2.97
CA GLU A 7 39.13 19.61 3.01
C GLU A 7 37.71 19.48 3.57
N ALA A 8 37.37 20.24 4.61
CA ALA A 8 36.00 20.25 5.13
C ALA A 8 34.96 20.73 4.09
N GLY A 9 35.31 21.77 3.30
CA GLY A 9 34.48 22.28 2.21
C GLY A 9 34.29 21.27 1.07
N SER A 10 35.34 20.50 0.74
CA SER A 10 35.26 19.44 -0.29
C SER A 10 34.34 18.30 0.17
N ARG A 11 34.51 17.79 1.37
CA ARG A 11 33.67 16.72 1.94
C ARG A 11 32.20 17.12 2.06
N ALA A 12 31.92 18.38 2.41
CA ALA A 12 30.55 18.90 2.48
C ALA A 12 29.88 18.96 1.08
N ARG A 13 30.62 19.35 0.05
CA ARG A 13 30.16 19.35 -1.34
C ARG A 13 29.88 17.95 -1.87
N GLU A 14 30.78 17.01 -1.62
CA GLU A 14 30.59 15.60 -2.03
C GLU A 14 29.36 14.99 -1.37
N ALA A 15 29.16 15.20 -0.07
CA ALA A 15 27.98 14.74 0.66
C ALA A 15 26.67 15.35 0.12
N LEU A 16 26.69 16.63 -0.30
CA LEU A 16 25.53 17.28 -0.91
C LEU A 16 25.18 16.69 -2.29
N ILE A 17 26.20 16.47 -3.12
CA ILE A 17 26.05 15.86 -4.45
C ILE A 17 25.50 14.43 -4.31
N GLU A 18 26.03 13.65 -3.39
CA GLU A 18 25.56 12.29 -3.14
C GLU A 18 24.11 12.25 -2.64
N ARG A 19 23.74 13.20 -1.77
CA ARG A 19 22.36 13.35 -1.28
C ARG A 19 21.40 13.74 -2.39
N GLN A 20 21.79 14.66 -3.27
CA GLN A 20 21.00 15.04 -4.45
C GLN A 20 20.84 13.87 -5.43
N ALA A 21 21.89 13.15 -5.75
CA ALA A 21 21.83 11.97 -6.61
C ALA A 21 20.92 10.86 -6.05
N ARG A 22 20.94 10.66 -4.72
CA ARG A 22 20.01 9.71 -4.05
C ARG A 22 18.55 10.16 -4.14
N GLN A 23 18.29 11.47 -4.00
CA GLN A 23 16.94 12.03 -4.13
C GLN A 23 16.42 11.93 -5.56
N GLU A 24 17.24 12.23 -6.55
CA GLU A 24 16.88 12.10 -7.98
C GLU A 24 16.63 10.64 -8.37
N ALA A 25 17.48 9.71 -7.92
CA ALA A 25 17.29 8.29 -8.15
C ALA A 25 16.01 7.75 -7.47
N ALA A 26 15.66 8.24 -6.28
CA ALA A 26 14.43 7.89 -5.61
C ALA A 26 13.21 8.47 -6.35
N GLY A 27 13.27 9.73 -6.79
CA GLY A 27 12.24 10.38 -7.60
C GLY A 27 12.00 9.67 -8.94
N GLY A 28 13.07 9.28 -9.63
CA GLY A 28 12.98 8.52 -10.88
C GLY A 28 12.34 7.14 -10.71
N ARG A 29 12.66 6.43 -9.61
CA ARG A 29 12.03 5.14 -9.29
C ARG A 29 10.54 5.27 -8.96
N VAL A 30 10.16 6.33 -8.26
CA VAL A 30 8.75 6.62 -7.95
C VAL A 30 7.98 6.95 -9.21
N ALA A 31 8.54 7.79 -10.10
CA ALA A 31 7.92 8.15 -11.37
C ALA A 31 7.79 6.93 -12.32
N ALA A 32 8.84 6.12 -12.47
CA ALA A 32 8.82 4.90 -13.27
C ALA A 32 7.80 3.89 -12.73
N ARG A 33 7.70 3.74 -11.41
CA ARG A 33 6.72 2.87 -10.76
C ARG A 33 5.29 3.39 -10.93
N ALA A 34 5.08 4.70 -10.80
CA ALA A 34 3.78 5.34 -11.05
C ALA A 34 3.35 5.20 -12.52
N GLN A 35 4.31 5.22 -13.45
CA GLN A 35 4.06 4.99 -14.87
C GLN A 35 3.71 3.53 -15.16
N LEU A 36 4.38 2.57 -14.52
CA LEU A 36 4.05 1.15 -14.61
C LEU A 36 2.66 0.85 -14.02
N LEU A 37 2.28 1.52 -12.93
CA LEU A 37 0.94 1.39 -12.33
C LEU A 37 -0.15 2.01 -13.20
N ARG A 38 0.14 3.12 -13.92
CA ARG A 38 -0.78 3.71 -14.91
C ARG A 38 -0.98 2.82 -16.14
N LEU A 39 -0.06 1.90 -16.42
CA LEU A 39 -0.15 0.93 -17.51
C LEU A 39 -0.89 -0.36 -17.09
N GLN A 40 -1.15 -0.56 -15.80
CA GLN A 40 -1.91 -1.68 -15.27
C GLN A 40 -3.25 -1.17 -14.73
N GLU A 41 -4.19 -0.88 -15.64
CA GLU A 41 -5.57 -0.69 -15.24
C GLU A 41 -6.16 -2.03 -14.76
N PRO A 42 -7.01 -2.02 -13.71
CA PRO A 42 -7.65 -3.23 -13.26
C PRO A 42 -8.57 -3.75 -14.36
N ASP A 43 -8.37 -4.98 -14.81
CA ASP A 43 -9.22 -5.62 -15.78
C ASP A 43 -10.37 -6.35 -15.06
N PHE A 44 -11.58 -5.87 -15.27
CA PHE A 44 -12.82 -6.42 -14.70
C PHE A 44 -13.67 -7.21 -15.73
N THR A 45 -13.12 -7.54 -16.87
CA THR A 45 -13.87 -8.28 -17.94
C THR A 45 -14.38 -9.62 -17.46
N GLN A 46 -13.70 -10.25 -16.51
CA GLN A 46 -14.13 -11.49 -15.86
C GLN A 46 -15.23 -11.28 -14.79
N GLY A 47 -15.67 -10.04 -14.56
CA GLY A 47 -16.67 -9.70 -13.54
C GLY A 47 -16.15 -9.78 -12.09
N VAL A 48 -14.88 -10.11 -11.86
CA VAL A 48 -14.27 -10.19 -10.53
C VAL A 48 -13.60 -8.86 -10.18
N ALA A 49 -14.00 -8.27 -9.04
CA ALA A 49 -13.39 -7.06 -8.53
C ALA A 49 -12.19 -7.36 -7.61
N LEU A 50 -12.32 -8.36 -6.74
CA LEU A 50 -11.27 -8.74 -5.80
C LEU A 50 -11.21 -10.27 -5.69
N TYR A 51 -10.01 -10.82 -5.73
CA TYR A 51 -9.75 -12.24 -5.55
C TYR A 51 -8.62 -12.48 -4.56
N LEU A 52 -8.93 -13.18 -3.48
CA LEU A 52 -7.97 -13.70 -2.50
C LEU A 52 -7.94 -15.22 -2.64
N ASP A 53 -6.74 -15.80 -2.66
CA ASP A 53 -6.51 -17.22 -2.84
C ASP A 53 -5.54 -17.74 -1.78
N ASP A 54 -6.00 -18.66 -0.95
CA ASP A 54 -5.20 -19.32 0.11
C ASP A 54 -4.42 -18.34 1.00
N ILE A 55 -4.96 -17.17 1.30
CA ILE A 55 -4.31 -16.17 2.14
C ILE A 55 -4.12 -16.71 3.55
N THR A 56 -2.88 -16.80 3.97
CA THR A 56 -2.49 -17.19 5.34
C THR A 56 -1.69 -16.06 5.99
N VAL A 57 -2.08 -15.68 7.21
CA VAL A 57 -1.39 -14.67 8.02
C VAL A 57 -1.22 -15.21 9.43
N SER A 58 0.00 -15.17 9.93
CA SER A 58 0.33 -15.59 11.30
C SER A 58 0.96 -14.42 12.07
N PHE A 59 0.60 -14.31 13.35
CA PHE A 59 1.22 -13.38 14.30
C PHE A 59 1.67 -14.20 15.51
N ASP A 60 2.96 -14.21 15.81
CA ASP A 60 3.55 -14.89 16.98
C ASP A 60 3.06 -16.35 17.15
N GLY A 61 2.95 -17.08 16.03
CA GLY A 61 2.48 -18.46 16.01
C GLY A 61 0.96 -18.64 15.99
N PHE A 62 0.17 -17.60 16.15
CA PHE A 62 -1.28 -17.64 15.99
C PHE A 62 -1.66 -17.31 14.53
N LYS A 63 -2.42 -18.22 13.89
CA LYS A 63 -2.94 -17.99 12.54
C LYS A 63 -4.19 -17.11 12.60
N ALA A 64 -4.03 -15.85 12.23
CA ALA A 64 -5.15 -14.90 12.12
C ALA A 64 -6.00 -15.16 10.86
N LEU A 65 -5.37 -15.59 9.76
CA LEU A 65 -6.01 -16.12 8.56
C LEU A 65 -5.37 -17.46 8.21
N ASN A 66 -6.17 -18.45 7.85
CA ASN A 66 -5.71 -19.79 7.50
C ASN A 66 -6.34 -20.20 6.17
N ALA A 67 -5.58 -20.11 5.08
CA ALA A 67 -5.99 -20.47 3.73
C ALA A 67 -7.33 -19.79 3.32
N LEU A 68 -7.45 -18.48 3.59
CA LEU A 68 -8.65 -17.72 3.25
C LEU A 68 -8.76 -17.53 1.74
N THR A 69 -9.83 -18.03 1.15
CA THR A 69 -10.21 -17.75 -0.24
C THR A 69 -11.50 -16.93 -0.27
N LEU A 70 -11.49 -15.82 -1.01
CA LEU A 70 -12.61 -14.90 -1.14
C LEU A 70 -12.64 -14.30 -2.54
N THR A 71 -13.80 -14.33 -3.16
CA THR A 71 -14.06 -13.64 -4.43
C THR A 71 -15.15 -12.60 -4.22
N ILE A 72 -14.93 -11.36 -4.68
CA ILE A 72 -15.92 -10.28 -4.71
C ILE A 72 -16.12 -9.87 -6.16
N MET A 73 -17.37 -9.85 -6.59
CA MET A 73 -17.74 -9.49 -7.96
C MET A 73 -17.87 -7.97 -8.13
N VAL A 74 -17.76 -7.49 -9.35
CA VAL A 74 -18.02 -6.09 -9.68
C VAL A 74 -19.46 -5.74 -9.32
N GLY A 75 -19.65 -4.60 -8.63
CA GLY A 75 -20.97 -4.14 -8.18
C GLY A 75 -21.53 -4.89 -6.97
N GLU A 76 -20.79 -5.85 -6.41
CA GLU A 76 -21.24 -6.62 -5.24
C GLU A 76 -21.10 -5.82 -3.95
N LEU A 77 -22.13 -5.88 -3.10
CA LEU A 77 -22.08 -5.47 -1.70
C LEU A 77 -21.91 -6.71 -0.82
N ARG A 78 -20.73 -6.90 -0.24
CA ARG A 78 -20.42 -8.04 0.62
C ARG A 78 -20.40 -7.61 2.10
N CYS A 79 -21.23 -8.25 2.92
CA CYS A 79 -21.22 -8.11 4.36
C CYS A 79 -20.41 -9.24 4.99
N ILE A 80 -19.42 -8.89 5.85
CA ILE A 80 -18.55 -9.85 6.54
C ILE A 80 -18.82 -9.76 8.03
N ILE A 81 -19.36 -10.83 8.60
CA ILE A 81 -19.79 -10.93 9.99
C ILE A 81 -18.92 -11.98 10.70
N GLY A 82 -18.65 -11.76 11.97
CA GLY A 82 -17.91 -12.70 12.82
C GLY A 82 -17.50 -12.06 14.14
N PRO A 83 -17.10 -12.86 15.13
CA PRO A 83 -16.67 -12.37 16.44
C PRO A 83 -15.39 -11.53 16.36
N ASN A 84 -15.05 -10.85 17.45
CA ASN A 84 -13.78 -10.16 17.58
C ASN A 84 -12.64 -11.20 17.51
N GLY A 85 -11.55 -10.88 16.83
CA GLY A 85 -10.45 -11.81 16.62
C GLY A 85 -10.64 -12.80 15.45
N ALA A 86 -11.78 -12.81 14.75
CA ALA A 86 -12.04 -13.71 13.61
C ALA A 86 -11.26 -13.36 12.32
N GLY A 87 -10.24 -12.50 12.39
CA GLY A 87 -9.41 -12.15 11.22
C GLY A 87 -9.99 -11.11 10.26
N LYS A 88 -11.19 -10.55 10.52
CA LYS A 88 -11.83 -9.56 9.62
C LYS A 88 -10.93 -8.35 9.34
N THR A 89 -10.34 -7.78 10.37
CA THR A 89 -9.41 -6.65 10.25
C THR A 89 -8.14 -7.06 9.51
N THR A 90 -7.59 -8.22 9.84
CA THR A 90 -6.38 -8.76 9.18
C THR A 90 -6.60 -8.95 7.67
N MET A 91 -7.77 -9.46 7.27
CA MET A 91 -8.13 -9.60 5.86
C MET A 91 -8.18 -8.22 5.17
N MET A 92 -8.81 -7.21 5.80
CA MET A 92 -8.83 -5.85 5.26
C MET A 92 -7.41 -5.24 5.20
N ASP A 93 -6.57 -5.52 6.19
CA ASP A 93 -5.18 -5.08 6.24
C ASP A 93 -4.34 -5.72 5.12
N VAL A 94 -4.62 -6.98 4.73
CA VAL A 94 -4.00 -7.62 3.55
C VAL A 94 -4.44 -6.93 2.27
N ILE A 95 -5.73 -6.70 2.08
CA ILE A 95 -6.28 -6.07 0.88
C ILE A 95 -5.72 -4.65 0.68
N THR A 96 -5.54 -3.90 1.76
CA THR A 96 -5.00 -2.53 1.73
C THR A 96 -3.47 -2.45 1.79
N GLY A 97 -2.76 -3.59 1.84
CA GLY A 97 -1.30 -3.67 1.82
C GLY A 97 -0.62 -3.38 3.16
N LYS A 98 -1.40 -3.12 4.23
CA LYS A 98 -0.88 -2.86 5.57
C LYS A 98 -0.24 -4.10 6.21
N THR A 99 -0.78 -5.28 5.92
CA THR A 99 -0.23 -6.58 6.35
C THR A 99 0.14 -7.41 5.14
N ARG A 100 1.34 -8.00 5.16
CA ARG A 100 1.76 -8.98 4.15
C ARG A 100 1.41 -10.37 4.62
N PRO A 101 0.73 -11.19 3.79
CA PRO A 101 0.47 -12.58 4.12
C PRO A 101 1.75 -13.43 4.02
N ASP A 102 1.78 -14.51 4.79
CA ASP A 102 2.85 -15.52 4.76
C ASP A 102 2.75 -16.36 3.48
N ALA A 103 1.52 -16.60 3.00
CA ALA A 103 1.22 -17.35 1.80
C ALA A 103 -0.07 -16.88 1.14
N GLY A 104 -0.25 -17.24 -0.13
CA GLY A 104 -1.45 -16.96 -0.91
C GLY A 104 -1.23 -15.89 -1.98
N LYS A 105 -2.34 -15.50 -2.64
CA LYS A 105 -2.37 -14.51 -3.71
C LYS A 105 -3.52 -13.55 -3.50
N ALA A 106 -3.34 -12.29 -3.91
CA ALA A 106 -4.38 -11.27 -3.82
C ALA A 106 -4.37 -10.41 -5.10
N PHE A 107 -5.50 -10.40 -5.82
CA PHE A 107 -5.65 -9.66 -7.06
C PHE A 107 -6.82 -8.68 -7.00
N PHE A 108 -6.62 -7.50 -7.59
CA PHE A 108 -7.67 -6.53 -7.89
C PHE A 108 -7.91 -6.51 -9.40
N GLY A 109 -9.13 -6.85 -9.81
CA GLY A 109 -9.39 -7.32 -11.16
C GLY A 109 -8.58 -8.59 -11.46
N SER A 110 -8.33 -8.87 -12.74
CA SER A 110 -7.49 -10.00 -13.17
C SER A 110 -6.01 -9.65 -13.34
N THR A 111 -5.64 -8.37 -13.24
CA THR A 111 -4.31 -7.88 -13.64
C THR A 111 -3.44 -7.37 -12.50
N ILE A 112 -4.02 -6.80 -11.43
CA ILE A 112 -3.27 -6.12 -10.38
C ILE A 112 -2.99 -7.06 -9.20
N ASP A 113 -1.73 -7.48 -9.03
CA ASP A 113 -1.27 -8.23 -7.86
C ASP A 113 -1.03 -7.27 -6.68
N LEU A 114 -1.96 -7.28 -5.70
CA LEU A 114 -1.92 -6.43 -4.53
C LEU A 114 -0.70 -6.68 -3.64
N LEU A 115 -0.18 -7.91 -3.62
CA LEU A 115 0.95 -8.28 -2.77
C LEU A 115 2.28 -7.66 -3.26
N ARG A 116 2.32 -7.14 -4.49
CA ARG A 116 3.48 -6.43 -5.05
C ARG A 116 3.41 -4.92 -4.87
N LEU A 117 2.26 -4.39 -4.47
CA LEU A 117 2.02 -2.97 -4.33
C LEU A 117 2.28 -2.48 -2.89
N ARG A 118 2.56 -1.19 -2.73
CA ARG A 118 2.55 -0.51 -1.43
C ARG A 118 1.14 0.01 -1.15
N GLU A 119 0.85 0.37 0.09
CA GLU A 119 -0.44 0.95 0.50
C GLU A 119 -0.89 2.12 -0.41
N ASN A 120 0.01 3.08 -0.67
CA ASN A 120 -0.29 4.22 -1.54
C ASN A 120 -0.61 3.81 -2.99
N ASP A 121 0.07 2.81 -3.51
CA ASP A 121 -0.16 2.30 -4.87
C ASP A 121 -1.53 1.61 -4.96
N ILE A 122 -1.93 0.89 -3.91
CA ILE A 122 -3.25 0.23 -3.79
C ILE A 122 -4.38 1.26 -3.77
N VAL A 123 -4.20 2.36 -3.02
CA VAL A 123 -5.16 3.46 -3.00
C VAL A 123 -5.29 4.10 -4.39
N GLN A 124 -4.17 4.32 -5.10
CA GLN A 124 -4.18 4.86 -6.46
C GLN A 124 -4.83 3.90 -7.47
N ALA A 125 -4.76 2.59 -7.24
CA ALA A 125 -5.47 1.60 -8.05
C ALA A 125 -6.98 1.61 -7.84
N GLY A 126 -7.49 2.31 -6.81
CA GLY A 126 -8.92 2.49 -6.55
C GLY A 126 -9.45 1.74 -5.33
N ILE A 127 -8.60 1.09 -4.52
CA ILE A 127 -9.03 0.44 -3.29
C ILE A 127 -8.91 1.41 -2.12
N GLY A 128 -10.04 1.86 -1.61
CA GLY A 128 -10.13 2.72 -0.42
C GLY A 128 -10.63 1.97 0.81
N ARG A 129 -10.24 2.45 1.99
CA ARG A 129 -10.74 1.95 3.28
C ARG A 129 -11.23 3.10 4.14
N LYS A 130 -12.47 3.01 4.62
CA LYS A 130 -12.96 3.90 5.66
C LYS A 130 -12.54 3.37 7.03
N PHE A 131 -11.87 4.20 7.83
CA PHE A 131 -11.49 3.85 9.19
C PHE A 131 -12.70 3.93 10.13
N GLN A 132 -12.68 3.10 11.20
CA GLN A 132 -13.78 3.05 12.18
C GLN A 132 -13.86 4.32 13.05
N LYS A 133 -12.70 4.95 13.33
CA LYS A 133 -12.65 6.23 14.01
C LYS A 133 -12.66 7.35 12.99
N PRO A 134 -13.51 8.38 13.15
CA PRO A 134 -13.42 9.59 12.37
C PRO A 134 -12.00 10.17 12.54
N THR A 135 -11.29 10.35 11.46
CA THR A 135 -10.00 11.04 11.45
C THR A 135 -10.23 12.42 10.87
N VAL A 136 -9.86 13.43 11.64
CA VAL A 136 -9.83 14.82 11.19
C VAL A 136 -8.38 15.26 11.10
N PHE A 137 -8.09 16.13 10.17
CA PHE A 137 -6.79 16.80 10.11
C PHE A 137 -6.80 17.96 11.11
N GLU A 138 -6.09 17.80 12.24
CA GLU A 138 -6.14 18.73 13.37
C GLU A 138 -5.72 20.17 13.03
N TYR A 139 -4.92 20.35 11.97
CA TYR A 139 -4.45 21.65 11.49
C TYR A 139 -5.37 22.27 10.42
N LEU A 140 -6.44 21.59 10.02
CA LEU A 140 -7.45 22.13 9.11
C LEU A 140 -8.68 22.58 9.90
N THR A 141 -9.36 23.60 9.36
CA THR A 141 -10.65 24.06 9.91
C THR A 141 -11.73 22.99 9.71
N VAL A 142 -12.82 23.09 10.43
CA VAL A 142 -13.98 22.20 10.26
C VAL A 142 -14.46 22.19 8.81
N PHE A 143 -14.52 23.36 8.18
CA PHE A 143 -14.93 23.50 6.77
C PHE A 143 -14.00 22.77 5.81
N GLN A 144 -12.68 22.92 5.99
CA GLN A 144 -11.67 22.23 5.18
C GLN A 144 -11.63 20.71 5.40
N ASN A 145 -12.14 20.22 6.52
CA ASN A 145 -12.28 18.77 6.77
C ASN A 145 -13.55 18.17 6.14
N LEU A 146 -14.50 19.01 5.68
CA LEU A 146 -15.77 18.59 5.10
C LEU A 146 -15.81 18.67 3.57
N GLU A 147 -14.85 19.36 2.94
CA GLU A 147 -14.64 19.39 1.50
C GLU A 147 -13.90 18.13 1.02
#